data_2540e91485608c18517fcbaff0d2f0a7
#
_entry.id   2540e91485608c18517fcbaff0d2f0a7
#
_cell.length_a   1.000
_cell.length_b   1.000
_cell.length_c   1.000
_cell.angle_alpha   90.00
_cell.angle_beta   90.00
_cell.angle_gamma   90.00
#
_symmetry.space_group_name_H-M   'P 1'
#
loop_
_entity.id
_entity.type
_entity.pdbx_description
1 polymer ?
#
loop_
_entity_poly.entity_id
_entity_poly.type
_entity_poly.pdbx_seq_one_letter_code
_entity_poly.pdbx_strand_id
1 'polypeptide(L)'
;PQPLGQIHHGGFQRIRGRVKRVDWSNEWLWLDMEQDVSAQIKHSDLPYFEGQLDLEALQGKVITLQGWLVPRKRGYRLRLRHPSAIKVE
;
A
#
# COMPACT_ATOMS: atom_id res chain seq x y z
N PRO A 1 -11.63 0.85 9.30
CA PRO A 1 -10.98 1.23 8.04
C PRO A 1 -11.90 1.98 7.10
N GLN A 2 -11.34 2.93 6.38
CA GLN A 2 -12.10 3.71 5.41
C GLN A 2 -11.95 3.12 4.02
N PRO A 3 -13.03 3.05 3.23
CA PRO A 3 -12.90 2.76 1.81
C PRO A 3 -12.09 3.85 1.11
N LEU A 4 -11.33 3.47 0.09
CA LEU A 4 -10.48 4.44 -0.62
C LEU A 4 -11.26 5.64 -1.16
N GLY A 5 -12.47 5.42 -1.63
CA GLY A 5 -13.30 6.50 -2.18
C GLY A 5 -13.73 7.55 -1.17
N GLN A 6 -13.49 7.32 0.11
CA GLN A 6 -13.87 8.27 1.17
C GLN A 6 -12.69 9.04 1.73
N ILE A 7 -11.51 8.92 1.13
CA ILE A 7 -10.33 9.65 1.57
C ILE A 7 -10.38 11.04 0.94
N HIS A 8 -10.38 12.07 1.77
CA HIS A 8 -10.46 13.46 1.32
C HIS A 8 -9.21 14.27 1.62
N HIS A 9 -8.32 13.75 2.45
CA HIS A 9 -7.09 14.45 2.84
C HIS A 9 -6.03 13.43 3.27
N GLY A 10 -4.78 13.87 3.36
CA GLY A 10 -3.69 13.06 3.84
C GLY A 10 -3.74 12.87 5.37
N GLY A 11 -2.66 12.38 5.94
CA GLY A 11 -2.50 12.10 7.36
C GLY A 11 -2.46 10.61 7.64
N PHE A 12 -2.44 10.24 8.92
CA PHE A 12 -2.42 8.84 9.31
C PHE A 12 -3.80 8.23 9.11
N GLN A 13 -3.88 7.21 8.28
CA GLN A 13 -5.13 6.58 7.89
C GLN A 13 -5.00 5.06 7.88
N ARG A 14 -6.15 4.41 8.07
CA ARG A 14 -6.29 2.98 7.79
C ARG A 14 -7.27 2.87 6.63
N ILE A 15 -6.81 2.31 5.53
CA ILE A 15 -7.59 2.25 4.30
C ILE A 15 -7.71 0.81 3.83
N ARG A 16 -8.81 0.52 3.15
CA ARG A 16 -9.09 -0.79 2.57
C ARG A 16 -9.37 -0.63 1.08
N GLY A 17 -8.77 -1.47 0.27
CA GLY A 17 -8.98 -1.43 -1.17
C GLY A 17 -8.35 -2.60 -1.87
N ARG A 18 -8.60 -2.68 -3.17
CA ARG A 18 -8.07 -3.74 -4.02
C ARG A 18 -6.75 -3.31 -4.64
N VAL A 19 -5.79 -4.22 -4.64
CA VAL A 19 -4.52 -3.99 -5.33
C VAL A 19 -4.75 -4.16 -6.82
N LYS A 20 -4.57 -3.08 -7.56
CA LYS A 20 -4.73 -3.10 -9.01
C LYS A 20 -3.50 -3.69 -9.69
N ARG A 21 -2.32 -3.36 -9.20
CA ARG A 21 -1.07 -3.79 -9.80
C ARG A 21 0.06 -3.82 -8.80
N VAL A 22 0.96 -4.80 -8.94
CA VAL A 22 2.22 -4.87 -8.19
C VAL A 22 3.34 -4.53 -9.17
N ASP A 23 4.16 -3.55 -8.84
CA ASP A 23 5.17 -3.03 -9.76
C ASP A 23 6.51 -2.86 -9.04
N TRP A 24 7.59 -3.19 -9.71
CA TRP A 24 8.95 -3.11 -9.17
C TRP A 24 9.71 -1.98 -9.82
N SER A 25 10.40 -1.19 -9.01
CA SER A 25 11.36 -0.20 -9.49
C SER A 25 12.71 -0.44 -8.82
N ASN A 26 13.71 0.41 -9.12
CA ASN A 26 15.07 0.20 -8.61
C ASN A 26 15.16 0.15 -7.09
N GLU A 27 14.38 0.96 -6.40
CA GLU A 27 14.46 1.08 -4.94
C GLU A 27 13.18 0.71 -4.23
N TRP A 28 12.08 0.55 -4.97
CA TRP A 28 10.74 0.42 -4.39
C TRP A 28 9.95 -0.71 -5.02
N LEU A 29 9.17 -1.38 -4.17
CA LEU A 29 8.04 -2.18 -4.63
C LEU A 29 6.80 -1.31 -4.47
N TRP A 30 6.01 -1.20 -5.53
CA TRP A 30 4.79 -0.41 -5.54
C TRP A 30 3.57 -1.31 -5.56
N LEU A 31 2.63 -1.02 -4.68
CA LEU A 31 1.31 -1.63 -4.69
C LEU A 31 0.33 -0.54 -5.13
N ASP A 32 0.00 -0.54 -6.41
CA ASP A 32 -0.95 0.43 -6.94
C ASP A 32 -2.36 -0.02 -6.60
N MET A 33 -3.01 0.76 -5.76
CA MET A 33 -4.38 0.51 -5.35
C MET A 33 -5.35 1.19 -6.29
N GLU A 34 -6.58 0.72 -6.30
CA GLU A 34 -7.64 1.46 -6.96
C GLU A 34 -7.81 2.82 -6.31
N GLN A 35 -8.37 3.79 -7.06
CA GLN A 35 -8.65 5.14 -6.56
C GLN A 35 -7.42 5.95 -6.18
N ASP A 36 -6.35 5.78 -6.96
CA ASP A 36 -5.17 6.64 -6.93
C ASP A 36 -4.40 6.64 -5.60
N VAL A 37 -4.36 5.51 -4.92
CA VAL A 37 -3.47 5.31 -3.78
C VAL A 37 -2.37 4.35 -4.19
N SER A 38 -1.12 4.75 -3.94
CA SER A 38 0.04 3.90 -4.21
C SER A 38 0.78 3.64 -2.90
N ALA A 39 0.82 2.38 -2.49
CA ALA A 39 1.65 1.98 -1.35
C ALA A 39 3.04 1.63 -1.86
N GLN A 40 4.06 1.93 -1.06
CA GLN A 40 5.44 1.64 -1.44
C GLN A 40 6.20 0.99 -0.31
N ILE A 41 7.04 0.02 -0.68
CA ILE A 41 7.93 -0.67 0.25
C ILE A 41 9.34 -0.50 -0.29
N LYS A 42 10.24 0.04 0.53
CA LYS A 42 11.63 0.17 0.13
C LYS A 42 12.29 -1.22 0.07
N HIS A 43 13.15 -1.44 -0.91
CA HIS A 43 13.78 -2.75 -1.07
C HIS A 43 14.52 -3.21 0.19
N SER A 44 15.12 -2.27 0.92
CA SER A 44 15.81 -2.61 2.18
C SER A 44 14.86 -3.11 3.27
N ASP A 45 13.56 -2.83 3.15
CA ASP A 45 12.55 -3.30 4.10
C ASP A 45 11.86 -4.59 3.67
N LEU A 46 12.08 -5.05 2.44
CA LEU A 46 11.43 -6.25 1.92
C LEU A 46 11.63 -7.49 2.78
N PRO A 47 12.83 -7.74 3.35
CA PRO A 47 13.01 -8.93 4.17
C PRO A 47 12.04 -9.04 5.34
N TYR A 48 11.58 -7.91 5.88
CA TYR A 48 10.60 -7.93 6.97
C TYR A 48 9.23 -8.43 6.51
N PHE A 49 8.91 -8.24 5.23
CA PHE A 49 7.61 -8.63 4.67
C PHE A 49 7.62 -10.05 4.12
N GLU A 50 8.72 -10.45 3.49
CA GLU A 50 8.77 -11.70 2.72
C GLU A 50 8.55 -12.95 3.56
N GLY A 51 8.87 -12.90 4.84
CA GLY A 51 8.63 -14.03 5.73
C GLY A 51 7.16 -14.20 6.13
N GLN A 52 6.31 -13.22 5.85
CA GLN A 52 4.91 -13.21 6.29
C GLN A 52 3.92 -13.09 5.15
N LEU A 53 4.33 -12.50 4.04
CA LEU A 53 3.44 -12.18 2.92
C LEU A 53 4.10 -12.54 1.60
N ASP A 54 3.29 -13.05 0.67
CA ASP A 54 3.70 -13.17 -0.72
C ASP A 54 3.25 -11.90 -1.43
N LEU A 55 4.16 -10.94 -1.54
CA LEU A 55 3.84 -9.63 -2.07
C LEU A 55 3.41 -9.67 -3.54
N GLU A 56 3.98 -10.58 -4.32
CA GLU A 56 3.62 -10.68 -5.73
C GLU A 56 2.20 -11.23 -5.92
N ALA A 57 1.72 -12.01 -4.96
CA ALA A 57 0.37 -12.59 -5.02
C ALA A 57 -0.71 -11.60 -4.63
N LEU A 58 -0.36 -10.37 -4.25
CA LEU A 58 -1.35 -9.39 -3.79
C LEU A 58 -2.16 -8.77 -4.92
N GLN A 59 -1.70 -8.85 -6.16
CA GLN A 59 -2.44 -8.27 -7.27
C GLN A 59 -3.84 -8.88 -7.35
N GLY A 60 -4.85 -8.03 -7.41
CA GLY A 60 -6.24 -8.44 -7.44
C GLY A 60 -6.87 -8.70 -6.08
N LYS A 61 -6.09 -8.68 -5.01
CA LYS A 61 -6.60 -8.95 -3.67
C LYS A 61 -7.02 -7.67 -2.97
N VAL A 62 -7.96 -7.80 -2.04
CA VAL A 62 -8.38 -6.71 -1.18
C VAL A 62 -7.51 -6.73 0.07
N ILE A 63 -6.92 -5.60 0.40
CA ILE A 63 -6.03 -5.45 1.55
C ILE A 63 -6.41 -4.23 2.36
N THR A 64 -6.01 -4.23 3.62
CA THR A 64 -6.11 -3.07 4.50
C THR A 64 -4.71 -2.58 4.79
N LEU A 65 -4.50 -1.29 4.62
CA LEU A 65 -3.23 -0.62 4.86
C LEU A 65 -3.40 0.43 5.94
N GLN A 66 -2.34 0.66 6.73
CA GLN A 66 -2.33 1.79 7.65
C GLN A 66 -0.99 2.51 7.55
N GLY A 67 -1.03 3.82 7.64
CA GLY A 67 0.16 4.65 7.56
C GLY A 67 -0.19 6.08 7.23
N TRP A 68 0.83 6.87 6.95
CA TRP A 68 0.68 8.26 6.58
C TRP A 68 0.43 8.37 5.09
N LEU A 69 -0.69 9.00 4.73
CA LEU A 69 -0.98 9.32 3.35
C LEU A 69 -0.37 10.66 3.01
N VAL A 70 0.48 10.67 1.99
CA VAL A 70 1.13 11.88 1.50
C VAL A 70 0.45 12.28 0.20
N PRO A 71 -0.12 13.48 0.10
CA PRO A 71 -0.76 13.93 -1.13
C PRO A 71 0.22 14.01 -2.30
N ARG A 72 -0.25 13.65 -3.48
CA ARG A 72 0.49 13.75 -4.73
C ARG A 72 -0.36 14.50 -5.74
N LYS A 73 0.18 14.75 -6.93
CA LYS A 73 -0.58 15.34 -8.01
C LYS A 73 -1.90 14.62 -8.26
N ARG A 74 -1.85 13.29 -8.20
CA ARG A 74 -3.04 12.43 -8.31
C ARG A 74 -3.04 11.46 -7.16
N GLY A 75 -3.98 11.65 -6.23
CA GLY A 75 -4.17 10.71 -5.14
C GLY A 75 -3.13 10.83 -4.05
N TYR A 76 -2.75 9.69 -3.51
CA TYR A 76 -1.93 9.63 -2.31
C TYR A 76 -0.86 8.57 -2.42
N ARG A 77 0.22 8.77 -1.67
CA ARG A 77 1.29 7.79 -1.50
C ARG A 77 1.35 7.39 -0.03
N LEU A 78 1.54 6.10 0.23
CA LEU A 78 1.66 5.58 1.58
C LEU A 78 2.88 4.66 1.64
N ARG A 79 3.83 4.97 2.53
CA ARG A 79 5.00 4.12 2.70
C ARG A 79 4.74 3.07 3.77
N LEU A 80 4.96 1.79 3.40
CA LEU A 80 4.88 0.67 4.32
C LEU A 80 6.29 0.32 4.80
N ARG A 81 6.47 0.29 6.12
CA ARG A 81 7.77 -0.01 6.72
C ARG A 81 7.81 -1.34 7.42
N HIS A 82 6.65 -1.91 7.75
CA HIS A 82 6.56 -3.13 8.53
C HIS A 82 5.31 -3.91 8.11
N PRO A 83 5.37 -5.26 8.11
CA PRO A 83 4.20 -6.06 7.70
C PRO A 83 2.96 -5.87 8.56
N SER A 84 3.09 -5.36 9.78
CA SER A 84 1.92 -5.04 10.60
C SER A 84 1.04 -3.94 10.01
N ALA A 85 1.56 -3.18 9.05
CA ALA A 85 0.81 -2.11 8.39
C ALA A 85 -0.05 -2.61 7.22
N ILE A 86 0.01 -3.90 6.92
CA ILE A 86 -0.75 -4.50 5.82
C ILE A 86 -1.46 -5.75 6.30
N LYS A 87 -2.72 -5.88 5.93
CA LYS A 87 -3.52 -7.07 6.23
C LYS A 87 -4.24 -7.51 4.97
N VAL A 88 -4.08 -8.77 4.61
CA VAL A 88 -4.73 -9.36 3.43
C VAL A 88 -6.05 -9.99 3.86
N GLU A 89 -7.11 -9.69 3.11
CA GLU A 89 -8.41 -10.31 3.33
C GLU A 89 -8.55 -11.62 2.60
#